data_42dbaefc9901c6a77c9e10666e511617
#
_entry.id   42dbaefc9901c6a77c9e10666e511617
#
_cell.length_a   1.000
_cell.length_b   1.000
_cell.length_c   1.000
_cell.angle_alpha   90.00
_cell.angle_beta   90.00
_cell.angle_gamma   90.00
#
_symmetry.space_group_name_H-M   'P 1'
#
loop_
_entity.id
_entity.type
_entity.pdbx_description
1 polymer ?
#
loop_
_entity_poly.entity_id
_entity_poly.type
_entity_poly.pdbx_seq_one_letter_code
_entity_poly.pdbx_strand_id
1 'polypeptide(L)'
;NLYIEGDNLEVLKLLQESYLGKVKMIYIDPPYNTGRNYIYRNDFSLDKEEYDEQAGLIDEEGARLAANPVGSARFHSAWLSMMYERLLVARNLLTADGVLVCAIDENELFSIGALLKEVFGEGSYDHVCVTVVHNPRGQQGKNFSYTNEYAIFVFPKALKVIADRRIADENVDWSPLRNWGSESERTDAKNCFYPVI
;
A
#
# COMPACT_ATOMS: atom_id res chain seq x y z
N ASN A 1 19.19 0.94 16.41
CA ASN A 1 18.68 0.50 15.11
C ASN A 1 19.02 -0.97 14.93
N LEU A 2 18.06 -1.76 14.45
CA LEU A 2 18.21 -3.20 14.15
C LEU A 2 17.95 -3.40 12.67
N TYR A 3 18.81 -4.14 11.98
CA TYR A 3 18.62 -4.63 10.63
C TYR A 3 18.53 -6.16 10.71
N ILE A 4 17.53 -6.73 10.03
CA ILE A 4 17.30 -8.19 10.00
C ILE A 4 17.23 -8.59 8.54
N GLU A 5 18.04 -9.59 8.15
CA GLU A 5 18.08 -10.17 6.82
C GLU A 5 17.55 -11.60 6.86
N GLY A 6 16.70 -11.95 5.88
CA GLY A 6 16.11 -13.27 5.77
C GLY A 6 14.75 -13.23 5.03
N ASP A 7 14.07 -14.38 4.93
CA ASP A 7 12.69 -14.41 4.47
C ASP A 7 11.80 -13.60 5.43
N ASN A 8 11.08 -12.64 4.85
CA ASN A 8 10.34 -11.67 5.67
C ASN A 8 9.16 -12.31 6.44
N LEU A 9 8.53 -13.38 5.95
CA LEU A 9 7.46 -14.06 6.67
C LEU A 9 8.01 -14.81 7.88
N GLU A 10 9.13 -15.50 7.72
CA GLU A 10 9.78 -16.19 8.82
C GLU A 10 10.31 -15.21 9.88
N VAL A 11 10.91 -14.11 9.45
CA VAL A 11 11.33 -13.02 10.34
C VAL A 11 10.14 -12.44 11.10
N LEU A 12 9.02 -12.16 10.43
CA LEU A 12 7.80 -11.66 11.07
C LEU A 12 7.24 -12.63 12.12
N LYS A 13 7.25 -13.94 11.83
CA LYS A 13 6.83 -14.96 12.79
C LYS A 13 7.72 -14.96 14.05
N LEU A 14 9.05 -14.89 13.87
CA LEU A 14 10.01 -14.82 15.00
C LEU A 14 9.84 -13.52 15.81
N LEU A 15 9.55 -12.40 15.16
CA LEU A 15 9.33 -11.14 15.84
C LEU A 15 8.12 -11.16 16.77
N GLN A 16 7.12 -12.01 16.55
CA GLN A 16 5.97 -12.12 17.44
C GLN A 16 6.36 -12.49 18.87
N GLU A 17 7.39 -13.31 19.06
CA GLU A 17 7.84 -13.71 20.41
C GLU A 17 8.24 -12.49 21.27
N SER A 18 8.85 -11.49 20.65
CA SER A 18 9.41 -10.35 21.38
C SER A 18 8.64 -9.03 21.19
N TYR A 19 7.93 -8.88 20.09
CA TYR A 19 7.32 -7.61 19.65
C TYR A 19 5.80 -7.66 19.50
N LEU A 20 5.13 -8.70 19.95
CA LEU A 20 3.67 -8.80 19.94
C LEU A 20 3.05 -7.57 20.61
N GLY A 21 2.22 -6.81 19.90
CA GLY A 21 1.56 -5.61 20.41
C GLY A 21 2.50 -4.46 20.81
N LYS A 22 3.74 -4.41 20.29
CA LYS A 22 4.74 -3.39 20.69
C LYS A 22 5.18 -2.47 19.56
N VAL A 23 4.79 -2.73 18.32
CA VAL A 23 5.21 -1.95 17.17
C VAL A 23 4.23 -0.78 16.96
N LYS A 24 4.73 0.44 17.00
CA LYS A 24 3.91 1.64 16.85
C LYS A 24 3.54 1.94 15.41
N MET A 25 4.43 1.66 14.48
CA MET A 25 4.21 1.89 13.05
C MET A 25 4.87 0.79 12.23
N ILE A 26 4.16 0.33 11.22
CA ILE A 26 4.68 -0.57 10.19
C ILE A 26 4.52 0.14 8.85
N TYR A 27 5.62 0.32 8.13
CA TYR A 27 5.62 0.79 6.75
C TYR A 27 6.04 -0.37 5.84
N ILE A 28 5.24 -0.66 4.84
CA ILE A 28 5.54 -1.67 3.84
C ILE A 28 5.50 -1.08 2.43
N ASP A 29 6.41 -1.56 1.61
CA ASP A 29 6.51 -1.29 0.19
C ASP A 29 6.57 -2.65 -0.53
N PRO A 30 5.41 -3.30 -0.76
CA PRO A 30 5.35 -4.63 -1.32
C PRO A 30 5.65 -4.61 -2.82
N PRO A 31 5.94 -5.76 -3.44
CA PRO A 31 5.97 -5.86 -4.89
C PRO A 31 4.66 -5.37 -5.50
N TYR A 32 4.71 -4.49 -6.50
CA TYR A 32 3.53 -3.88 -7.13
C TYR A 32 2.81 -4.80 -8.14
N ASN A 33 3.29 -6.02 -8.29
CA ASN A 33 2.71 -7.05 -9.16
C ASN A 33 2.59 -6.63 -10.63
N THR A 34 3.62 -5.98 -11.16
CA THR A 34 3.65 -5.46 -12.54
C THR A 34 3.87 -6.53 -13.61
N GLY A 35 3.87 -7.82 -13.23
CA GLY A 35 4.16 -8.96 -14.11
C GLY A 35 5.65 -9.24 -14.34
N ARG A 36 6.53 -8.41 -13.81
CA ARG A 36 7.99 -8.59 -13.86
C ARG A 36 8.57 -9.04 -12.51
N ASN A 37 7.74 -9.11 -11.47
CA ASN A 37 8.16 -9.25 -10.11
C ASN A 37 8.14 -10.70 -9.65
N TYR A 38 9.04 -10.98 -8.73
CA TYR A 38 9.24 -12.28 -8.11
C TYR A 38 8.07 -12.63 -7.21
N ILE A 39 7.57 -13.87 -7.34
CA ILE A 39 6.63 -14.44 -6.39
C ILE A 39 7.44 -15.01 -5.23
N TYR A 40 7.17 -14.54 -4.03
CA TYR A 40 7.67 -15.16 -2.82
C TYR A 40 6.97 -16.50 -2.63
N ARG A 41 7.72 -17.54 -2.30
CA ARG A 41 7.18 -18.87 -2.01
C ARG A 41 6.28 -18.76 -0.77
N ASN A 42 5.02 -19.11 -0.93
CA ASN A 42 4.10 -19.26 0.20
C ASN A 42 3.94 -20.76 0.44
N ASP A 43 4.40 -21.23 1.60
CA ASP A 43 4.18 -22.60 2.03
C ASP A 43 2.80 -22.72 2.67
N PHE A 44 1.74 -22.76 1.88
CA PHE A 44 0.48 -23.32 2.34
C PHE A 44 0.38 -24.77 1.93
N SER A 45 0.27 -25.61 2.94
CA SER A 45 0.20 -27.02 2.90
C SER A 45 -1.05 -27.55 2.17
N LEU A 46 -0.89 -27.88 0.95
CA LEU A 46 -1.40 -29.03 0.21
C LEU A 46 -0.25 -29.30 -0.74
N ASP A 47 0.07 -30.54 -0.98
CA ASP A 47 1.22 -30.95 -1.77
C ASP A 47 1.48 -30.01 -2.95
N LYS A 48 2.36 -29.06 -2.70
CA LYS A 48 2.60 -27.90 -3.58
C LYS A 48 3.28 -28.34 -4.86
N GLU A 49 4.07 -29.37 -4.79
CA GLU A 49 4.75 -29.97 -5.93
C GLU A 49 3.73 -30.54 -6.91
N GLU A 50 2.76 -31.33 -6.41
CA GLU A 50 1.69 -31.92 -7.22
C GLU A 50 0.75 -30.87 -7.84
N TYR A 51 0.54 -29.76 -7.12
CA TYR A 51 -0.27 -28.64 -7.62
C TYR A 51 0.47 -27.79 -8.67
N ASP A 52 1.74 -27.46 -8.40
CA ASP A 52 2.57 -26.63 -9.31
C ASP A 52 2.88 -27.42 -10.59
N GLU A 53 3.02 -28.75 -10.52
CA GLU A 53 3.16 -29.66 -11.65
C GLU A 53 1.88 -29.75 -12.49
N GLN A 54 0.71 -29.95 -11.84
CA GLN A 54 -0.59 -29.96 -12.52
C GLN A 54 -0.95 -28.60 -13.16
N ALA A 55 -0.49 -27.49 -12.57
CA ALA A 55 -0.68 -26.15 -13.10
C ALA A 55 0.34 -25.77 -14.18
N GLY A 56 1.35 -26.64 -14.48
CA GLY A 56 2.41 -26.36 -15.44
C GLY A 56 3.35 -25.21 -15.02
N LEU A 57 3.52 -25.03 -13.71
CA LEU A 57 4.35 -23.94 -13.15
C LEU A 57 5.78 -24.36 -12.84
N ILE A 58 6.03 -25.68 -12.82
CA ILE A 58 7.36 -26.28 -12.67
C ILE A 58 7.59 -27.29 -13.80
N ASP A 59 8.84 -27.48 -14.19
CA ASP A 59 9.24 -28.53 -15.10
C ASP A 59 9.44 -29.89 -14.37
N GLU A 60 9.71 -30.95 -15.14
CA GLU A 60 9.95 -32.28 -14.61
C GLU A 60 11.17 -32.37 -13.67
N GLU A 61 12.04 -31.37 -13.68
CA GLU A 61 13.21 -31.25 -12.82
C GLU A 61 12.94 -30.35 -11.58
N GLY A 62 11.71 -29.84 -11.40
CA GLY A 62 11.32 -29.01 -10.27
C GLY A 62 11.75 -27.54 -10.37
N ALA A 63 12.22 -27.09 -11.53
CA ALA A 63 12.55 -25.70 -11.78
C ALA A 63 11.30 -24.88 -12.16
N ARG A 64 11.18 -23.71 -11.61
CA ARG A 64 10.04 -22.82 -11.86
C ARG A 64 10.05 -22.25 -13.27
N LEU A 65 9.01 -22.51 -14.07
CA LEU A 65 8.90 -22.11 -15.48
C LEU A 65 8.49 -20.64 -15.68
N ALA A 66 7.85 -19.97 -14.74
CA ALA A 66 7.46 -18.58 -14.90
C ALA A 66 7.32 -17.82 -13.58
N ALA A 67 7.81 -16.56 -13.58
CA ALA A 67 7.28 -15.53 -12.67
C ALA A 67 5.78 -15.34 -12.95
N ASN A 68 5.00 -14.89 -11.96
CA ASN A 68 3.55 -14.67 -12.09
C ASN A 68 3.20 -13.88 -13.38
N PRO A 69 2.88 -14.52 -14.51
CA PRO A 69 2.72 -13.80 -15.77
C PRO A 69 1.42 -13.02 -15.77
N VAL A 70 1.45 -11.79 -16.29
CA VAL A 70 0.26 -11.01 -16.57
C VAL A 70 -0.66 -11.83 -17.48
N GLY A 71 -1.87 -12.13 -17.02
CA GLY A 71 -2.84 -12.99 -17.73
C GLY A 71 -3.00 -14.38 -17.13
N SER A 72 -2.20 -14.77 -16.13
CA SER A 72 -2.51 -15.93 -15.31
C SER A 72 -3.85 -15.71 -14.59
N ALA A 73 -4.74 -16.71 -14.61
CA ALA A 73 -5.99 -16.67 -13.84
C ALA A 73 -5.79 -16.48 -12.33
N ARG A 74 -4.56 -16.62 -11.83
CA ARG A 74 -4.17 -16.48 -10.43
C ARG A 74 -3.25 -15.31 -10.16
N PHE A 75 -3.06 -14.44 -11.13
CA PHE A 75 -2.12 -13.32 -11.03
C PHE A 75 -2.32 -12.50 -9.74
N HIS A 76 -3.54 -12.03 -9.51
CA HIS A 76 -3.88 -11.26 -8.33
C HIS A 76 -4.02 -12.15 -7.07
N SER A 77 -4.61 -13.33 -7.19
CA SER A 77 -4.84 -14.21 -6.03
C SER A 77 -3.55 -14.74 -5.41
N ALA A 78 -2.54 -15.07 -6.20
CA ALA A 78 -1.23 -15.49 -5.69
C ALA A 78 -0.55 -14.36 -4.90
N TRP A 79 -0.63 -13.14 -5.43
CA TRP A 79 -0.11 -11.96 -4.75
C TRP A 79 -0.88 -11.66 -3.44
N LEU A 80 -2.22 -11.73 -3.49
CA LEU A 80 -3.07 -11.54 -2.31
C LEU A 80 -2.78 -12.57 -1.22
N SER A 81 -2.58 -13.84 -1.57
CA SER A 81 -2.22 -14.89 -0.62
C SER A 81 -0.88 -14.59 0.06
N MET A 82 0.13 -14.20 -0.71
CA MET A 82 1.44 -13.78 -0.20
C MET A 82 1.31 -12.61 0.80
N MET A 83 0.49 -11.60 0.47
CA MET A 83 0.27 -10.43 1.31
C MET A 83 -0.56 -10.74 2.56
N TYR A 84 -1.58 -11.60 2.45
CA TYR A 84 -2.49 -11.92 3.54
C TYR A 84 -1.77 -12.43 4.78
N GLU A 85 -0.89 -13.42 4.62
CA GLU A 85 -0.11 -13.99 5.72
C GLU A 85 0.73 -12.94 6.45
N ARG A 86 1.40 -12.11 5.68
CA ARG A 86 2.27 -11.07 6.19
C ARG A 86 1.50 -9.99 6.95
N LEU A 87 0.34 -9.61 6.42
CA LEU A 87 -0.54 -8.63 7.04
C LEU A 87 -1.18 -9.14 8.33
N LEU A 88 -1.54 -10.43 8.41
CA LEU A 88 -2.03 -11.04 9.65
C LEU A 88 -0.99 -10.96 10.76
N VAL A 89 0.25 -11.31 10.45
CA VAL A 89 1.33 -11.23 11.45
C VAL A 89 1.64 -9.78 11.80
N ALA A 90 1.73 -8.89 10.81
CA ALA A 90 1.98 -7.48 11.00
C ALA A 90 0.92 -6.84 11.93
N ARG A 91 -0.36 -7.16 11.73
CA ARG A 91 -1.45 -6.70 12.60
C ARG A 91 -1.21 -7.07 14.06
N ASN A 92 -0.76 -8.29 14.33
CA ASN A 92 -0.50 -8.77 15.69
C ASN A 92 0.68 -8.05 16.37
N LEU A 93 1.63 -7.56 15.59
CA LEU A 93 2.77 -6.80 16.10
C LEU A 93 2.39 -5.38 16.51
N LEU A 94 1.37 -4.78 15.89
CA LEU A 94 0.96 -3.40 16.15
C LEU A 94 0.41 -3.20 17.56
N THR A 95 0.76 -2.06 18.16
CA THR A 95 0.09 -1.58 19.39
C THR A 95 -1.37 -1.25 19.13
N ALA A 96 -2.18 -1.12 20.19
CA ALA A 96 -3.59 -0.74 20.08
C ALA A 96 -3.82 0.62 19.39
N ASP A 97 -2.82 1.50 19.41
CA ASP A 97 -2.78 2.79 18.73
C ASP A 97 -1.77 2.80 17.56
N GLY A 98 -1.44 1.63 17.04
CA GLY A 98 -0.49 1.45 15.96
C GLY A 98 -1.07 1.81 14.59
N VAL A 99 -0.18 2.10 13.64
CA VAL A 99 -0.51 2.50 12.26
C VAL A 99 0.23 1.58 11.29
N LEU A 100 -0.49 1.05 10.31
CA LEU A 100 0.13 0.43 9.13
C LEU A 100 0.04 1.40 7.96
N VAL A 101 1.14 1.53 7.21
CA VAL A 101 1.20 2.26 5.94
C VAL A 101 1.67 1.30 4.85
N CYS A 102 0.89 1.21 3.79
CA CYS A 102 1.21 0.39 2.62
C CYS A 102 1.34 1.28 1.39
N ALA A 103 2.54 1.34 0.82
CA ALA A 103 2.77 1.96 -0.49
C ALA A 103 2.33 0.99 -1.60
N ILE A 104 1.72 1.50 -2.66
CA ILE A 104 1.25 0.69 -3.80
C ILE A 104 1.01 1.58 -5.03
N ASP A 105 1.11 1.01 -6.22
CA ASP A 105 0.67 1.64 -7.46
C ASP A 105 -0.78 1.24 -7.84
N GLU A 106 -1.21 1.61 -9.04
CA GLU A 106 -2.55 1.33 -9.53
C GLU A 106 -2.84 -0.17 -9.78
N ASN A 107 -1.81 -1.02 -9.95
CA ASN A 107 -2.00 -2.42 -10.35
C ASN A 107 -2.75 -3.23 -9.29
N GLU A 108 -2.39 -3.06 -8.02
CA GLU A 108 -3.01 -3.81 -6.91
C GLU A 108 -3.74 -2.92 -5.89
N LEU A 109 -3.95 -1.64 -6.20
CA LEU A 109 -4.59 -0.69 -5.29
C LEU A 109 -5.94 -1.21 -4.75
N PHE A 110 -6.79 -1.71 -5.63
CA PHE A 110 -8.12 -2.20 -5.24
C PHE A 110 -8.03 -3.52 -4.50
N SER A 111 -7.13 -4.40 -4.90
CA SER A 111 -6.92 -5.71 -4.29
C SER A 111 -6.39 -5.57 -2.87
N ILE A 112 -5.35 -4.77 -2.66
CA ILE A 112 -4.78 -4.53 -1.33
C ILE A 112 -5.76 -3.76 -0.44
N GLY A 113 -6.52 -2.83 -0.99
CA GLY A 113 -7.53 -2.10 -0.24
C GLY A 113 -8.61 -3.02 0.34
N ALA A 114 -9.10 -3.99 -0.45
CA ALA A 114 -10.04 -5.00 0.02
C ALA A 114 -9.41 -5.92 1.07
N LEU A 115 -8.17 -6.37 0.84
CA LEU A 115 -7.44 -7.23 1.75
C LEU A 115 -7.18 -6.57 3.11
N LEU A 116 -6.79 -5.31 3.12
CA LEU A 116 -6.56 -4.55 4.36
C LEU A 116 -7.85 -4.43 5.19
N LYS A 117 -8.99 -4.24 4.53
CA LYS A 117 -10.30 -4.21 5.20
C LYS A 117 -10.67 -5.56 5.80
N GLU A 118 -10.38 -6.66 5.11
CA GLU A 118 -10.57 -8.01 5.62
C GLU A 118 -9.69 -8.28 6.84
N VAL A 119 -8.40 -7.98 6.73
CA VAL A 119 -7.43 -8.25 7.80
C VAL A 119 -7.69 -7.39 9.04
N PHE A 120 -7.91 -6.08 8.90
CA PHE A 120 -8.02 -5.16 10.04
C PHE A 120 -9.46 -4.95 10.51
N GLY A 121 -10.44 -5.08 9.61
CA GLY A 121 -11.85 -4.90 9.88
C GLY A 121 -12.31 -3.44 9.78
N GLU A 122 -13.30 -3.19 8.92
CA GLU A 122 -13.85 -1.84 8.69
C GLU A 122 -14.57 -1.27 9.92
N GLY A 123 -15.02 -2.11 10.84
CA GLY A 123 -15.71 -1.66 12.06
C GLY A 123 -14.78 -0.92 13.03
N SER A 124 -13.55 -1.35 13.14
CA SER A 124 -12.59 -0.89 14.16
C SER A 124 -11.47 -0.01 13.61
N TYR A 125 -11.20 -0.07 12.31
CA TYR A 125 -10.10 0.65 11.68
C TYR A 125 -10.57 1.55 10.55
N ASP A 126 -9.95 2.70 10.43
CA ASP A 126 -10.03 3.56 9.25
C ASP A 126 -8.98 3.16 8.22
N HIS A 127 -9.37 3.25 6.95
CA HIS A 127 -8.54 2.95 5.78
C HIS A 127 -8.53 4.18 4.90
N VAL A 128 -7.43 4.92 4.92
CA VAL A 128 -7.29 6.19 4.19
C VAL A 128 -6.27 6.02 3.09
N CYS A 129 -6.72 6.18 1.84
CA CYS A 129 -5.84 6.17 0.67
C CYS A 129 -5.41 7.60 0.34
N VAL A 130 -4.12 7.83 0.35
CA VAL A 130 -3.49 9.11 0.03
C VAL A 130 -2.77 8.98 -1.30
N THR A 131 -3.03 9.90 -2.22
CA THR A 131 -2.29 10.02 -3.48
C THR A 131 -0.95 10.68 -3.22
N VAL A 132 0.13 10.03 -3.65
CA VAL A 132 1.50 10.54 -3.55
C VAL A 132 2.00 10.89 -4.95
N VAL A 133 2.06 12.16 -5.27
CA VAL A 133 2.60 12.62 -6.55
C VAL A 133 4.12 12.60 -6.49
N HIS A 134 4.75 11.69 -7.23
CA HIS A 134 6.21 11.55 -7.25
C HIS A 134 6.84 11.97 -8.58
N ASN A 135 6.06 11.94 -9.66
CA ASN A 135 6.51 12.40 -10.98
C ASN A 135 5.48 13.35 -11.61
N PRO A 136 5.50 14.66 -11.29
CA PRO A 136 4.52 15.62 -11.82
C PRO A 136 4.46 15.73 -13.35
N ARG A 137 5.55 15.34 -14.04
CA ARG A 137 5.58 15.30 -15.52
C ARG A 137 4.94 14.03 -16.08
N GLY A 138 4.72 13.03 -15.23
CA GLY A 138 4.16 11.74 -15.57
C GLY A 138 5.10 10.82 -16.36
N GLN A 139 4.84 9.52 -16.25
CA GLN A 139 5.32 8.55 -17.23
C GLN A 139 4.30 8.47 -18.36
N GLN A 140 4.75 8.62 -19.59
CA GLN A 140 3.86 8.61 -20.73
C GLN A 140 3.29 7.21 -20.96
N GLY A 141 2.00 7.04 -20.68
CA GLY A 141 1.22 5.88 -21.07
C GLY A 141 0.56 6.07 -22.44
N LYS A 142 -0.05 5.02 -22.97
CA LYS A 142 -0.73 5.06 -24.27
C LYS A 142 -1.92 6.01 -24.30
N ASN A 143 -2.69 6.10 -23.21
CA ASN A 143 -3.88 6.96 -23.10
C ASN A 143 -3.73 8.04 -22.04
N PHE A 144 -3.13 7.71 -20.91
CA PHE A 144 -2.94 8.62 -19.77
C PHE A 144 -1.49 8.58 -19.31
N SER A 145 -1.02 9.69 -18.73
CA SER A 145 0.26 9.74 -18.03
C SER A 145 0.04 9.42 -16.55
N TYR A 146 0.91 8.60 -15.99
CA TYR A 146 0.89 8.26 -14.56
C TYR A 146 1.81 9.23 -13.81
N THR A 147 1.28 9.90 -12.80
CA THR A 147 2.00 10.93 -12.04
C THR A 147 2.17 10.58 -10.58
N ASN A 148 1.47 9.56 -10.11
CA ASN A 148 1.33 9.27 -8.70
C ASN A 148 1.33 7.77 -8.38
N GLU A 149 1.62 7.49 -7.15
CA GLU A 149 1.39 6.23 -6.44
C GLU A 149 0.46 6.48 -5.26
N TYR A 150 0.22 5.47 -4.45
CA TYR A 150 -0.70 5.56 -3.34
C TYR A 150 -0.05 5.10 -2.05
N ALA A 151 -0.44 5.70 -0.95
CA ALA A 151 -0.13 5.25 0.40
C ALA A 151 -1.44 4.99 1.14
N ILE A 152 -1.69 3.74 1.54
CA ILE A 152 -2.87 3.36 2.31
C ILE A 152 -2.49 3.35 3.78
N PHE A 153 -3.13 4.20 4.57
CA PHE A 153 -2.99 4.26 6.01
C PHE A 153 -4.12 3.46 6.67
N VAL A 154 -3.76 2.57 7.57
CA VAL A 154 -4.70 1.79 8.39
C VAL A 154 -4.43 2.08 9.85
N PHE A 155 -5.44 2.56 10.58
CA PHE A 155 -5.31 2.95 11.97
C PHE A 155 -6.64 2.84 12.73
N PRO A 156 -6.62 2.68 14.08
CA PRO A 156 -7.84 2.52 14.86
C PRO A 156 -8.72 3.77 14.83
N LYS A 157 -10.03 3.59 14.59
CA LYS A 157 -11.03 4.69 14.53
C LYS A 157 -11.20 5.43 15.83
N ALA A 158 -11.10 4.72 16.96
CA ALA A 158 -11.38 5.28 18.27
C ALA A 158 -10.31 6.25 18.79
N LEU A 159 -9.16 6.35 18.12
CA LEU A 159 -7.99 7.08 18.60
C LEU A 159 -7.49 8.08 17.55
N LYS A 160 -7.09 9.26 18.01
CA LYS A 160 -6.33 10.20 17.17
C LYS A 160 -4.86 9.77 17.19
N VAL A 161 -4.45 8.97 16.19
CA VAL A 161 -3.08 8.41 16.11
C VAL A 161 -2.15 9.25 15.23
N ILE A 162 -2.69 10.09 14.37
CA ILE A 162 -1.93 11.02 13.52
C ILE A 162 -1.89 12.38 14.24
N ALA A 163 -0.70 12.81 14.58
CA ALA A 163 -0.50 14.10 15.27
C ALA A 163 -0.59 15.27 14.29
N ASP A 164 -1.10 16.40 14.78
CA ASP A 164 -1.05 17.65 14.03
C ASP A 164 0.40 18.17 13.94
N ARG A 165 0.78 18.62 12.76
CA ARG A 165 2.04 19.34 12.60
C ARG A 165 1.83 20.76 13.08
N ARG A 166 2.45 21.12 14.19
CA ARG A 166 2.52 22.51 14.64
C ARG A 166 3.57 23.24 13.82
N ILE A 167 3.15 24.31 13.16
CA ILE A 167 4.04 25.26 12.48
C ILE A 167 4.07 26.50 13.36
N ALA A 168 5.26 26.97 13.73
CA ALA A 168 5.38 28.24 14.46
C ALA A 168 4.88 29.38 13.56
N ASP A 169 4.21 30.39 14.15
CA ASP A 169 3.59 31.49 13.39
C ASP A 169 4.60 32.23 12.51
N GLU A 170 5.85 32.33 12.93
CA GLU A 170 6.97 32.88 12.18
C GLU A 170 7.34 32.10 10.91
N ASN A 171 6.95 30.81 10.84
CA ASN A 171 7.21 29.94 9.69
C ASN A 171 5.95 29.73 8.83
N VAL A 172 4.87 30.46 9.09
CA VAL A 172 3.64 30.41 8.29
C VAL A 172 3.79 31.36 7.10
N ASP A 173 3.85 30.79 5.91
CA ASP A 173 3.85 31.59 4.68
C ASP A 173 2.40 31.93 4.30
N TRP A 174 2.02 33.18 4.57
CA TRP A 174 0.70 33.68 4.30
C TRP A 174 0.60 34.12 2.84
N SER A 175 -0.21 33.41 2.05
CA SER A 175 -0.54 33.83 0.70
C SER A 175 -2.03 34.18 0.59
N PRO A 176 -2.42 35.21 -0.15
CA PRO A 176 -3.83 35.49 -0.39
C PRO A 176 -4.46 34.33 -1.21
N LEU A 177 -5.71 33.98 -0.90
CA LEU A 177 -6.49 32.99 -1.66
C LEU A 177 -6.81 33.48 -3.09
N ARG A 178 -6.54 34.76 -3.36
CA ARG A 178 -6.74 35.38 -4.68
C ARG A 178 -5.69 34.86 -5.67
N ASN A 179 -6.14 34.42 -6.84
CA ASN A 179 -5.25 34.12 -7.94
C ASN A 179 -4.58 35.41 -8.45
N TRP A 180 -3.30 35.33 -8.82
CA TRP A 180 -2.54 36.46 -9.38
C TRP A 180 -2.43 36.29 -10.89
N GLY A 181 -2.78 37.31 -11.64
CA GLY A 181 -2.69 37.31 -13.11
C GLY A 181 -3.95 37.83 -13.79
N SER A 182 -4.06 37.58 -15.08
CA SER A 182 -5.18 38.03 -15.90
C SER A 182 -6.54 37.46 -15.53
N GLU A 183 -6.57 36.39 -14.73
CA GLU A 183 -7.81 35.70 -14.30
C GLU A 183 -8.13 35.95 -12.82
N SER A 184 -7.69 37.08 -12.27
CA SER A 184 -7.82 37.36 -10.84
C SER A 184 -9.15 37.99 -10.44
N GLU A 185 -9.99 38.39 -11.41
CA GLU A 185 -11.26 39.04 -11.16
C GLU A 185 -12.46 38.18 -11.57
N ARG A 186 -13.61 38.43 -10.92
CA ARG A 186 -14.84 37.69 -11.19
C ARG A 186 -15.32 37.80 -12.64
N THR A 187 -14.99 38.90 -13.31
CA THR A 187 -15.31 39.13 -14.70
C THR A 187 -14.54 38.23 -15.66
N ASP A 188 -13.35 37.78 -15.24
CA ASP A 188 -12.44 36.99 -16.06
C ASP A 188 -12.82 35.52 -16.04
N ALA A 189 -13.34 35.03 -14.90
CA ALA A 189 -13.68 33.61 -14.69
C ALA A 189 -14.99 33.47 -13.92
N LYS A 190 -16.10 33.85 -14.50
CA LYS A 190 -17.42 33.94 -13.85
C LYS A 190 -17.89 32.68 -13.14
N ASN A 191 -17.51 31.49 -13.64
CA ASN A 191 -17.92 30.21 -13.11
C ASN A 191 -16.98 29.66 -12.03
N CYS A 192 -15.84 30.34 -11.81
CA CYS A 192 -14.82 29.90 -10.83
C CYS A 192 -14.91 30.67 -9.51
N PHE A 193 -15.73 31.69 -9.40
CA PHE A 193 -15.93 32.45 -8.18
C PHE A 193 -17.14 31.94 -7.40
N TYR A 194 -16.94 31.63 -6.15
CA TYR A 194 -17.98 31.23 -5.20
C TYR A 194 -17.77 31.97 -3.87
N PRO A 195 -18.84 32.26 -3.14
CA PRO A 195 -18.69 32.90 -1.84
C PRO A 195 -18.09 31.92 -0.84
N VAL A 196 -17.12 32.39 -0.07
CA VAL A 196 -16.62 31.69 1.11
C VAL A 196 -17.47 32.18 2.28
N ILE A 197 -18.27 31.27 2.86
CA ILE A 197 -19.15 31.55 4.00
C ILE A 197 -18.43 31.12 5.27
#